data_b037a513fda73af42991f0ced2b2a86d
#
_entry.id   b037a513fda73af42991f0ced2b2a86d
#
_cell.length_a   1.000
_cell.length_b   1.000
_cell.length_c   1.000
_cell.angle_alpha   90.00
_cell.angle_beta   90.00
_cell.angle_gamma   90.00
#
_symmetry.space_group_name_H-M   'P 1'
#
loop_
_entity.id
_entity.type
_entity.pdbx_description
1 polymer ?
#
loop_
_entity_poly.entity_id
_entity_poly.type
_entity_poly.pdbx_seq_one_letter_code
_entity_poly.pdbx_strand_id
1 'polypeptide(L)'
;LKNKFNVVAVASPSQESGVSVPGKGEWKSTAVSSHFNTFYSDRYLTTSRVKSIHNWLAGIPYEHIIILANTDTYGGGGIYNSYTLTTAHHPMFKPVVVHEFGHSFGGLADEYAYTEAPSPQYPYEVEPWEQNITSLVDFESKWKDMIPAHTPIPTPVATQKPDIYNNCLLYTSDAADDK
;
A
#
# COMPACT_ATOMS: atom_id res chain seq x y z
N LEU A 1 -1.37 16.83 -10.28
CA LEU A 1 -2.40 16.16 -9.47
C LEU A 1 -3.32 17.13 -8.73
N LYS A 2 -2.82 18.28 -8.25
CA LYS A 2 -3.56 19.24 -7.39
C LYS A 2 -4.96 19.61 -7.90
N ASN A 3 -5.20 19.62 -9.21
CA ASN A 3 -6.49 19.96 -9.83
C ASN A 3 -7.28 18.72 -10.30
N LYS A 4 -6.89 17.52 -9.89
CA LYS A 4 -7.52 16.26 -10.29
C LYS A 4 -8.33 15.62 -9.15
N PHE A 5 -8.16 16.10 -7.93
CA PHE A 5 -8.84 15.58 -6.76
C PHE A 5 -9.66 16.65 -6.05
N ASN A 6 -10.88 16.31 -5.68
CA ASN A 6 -11.66 17.03 -4.70
C ASN A 6 -11.50 16.34 -3.36
N VAL A 7 -11.15 17.07 -2.31
CA VAL A 7 -10.92 16.50 -0.98
C VAL A 7 -11.97 17.03 -0.02
N VAL A 8 -12.67 16.11 0.64
CA VAL A 8 -13.61 16.41 1.72
C VAL A 8 -13.07 15.85 3.02
N ALA A 9 -12.89 16.69 4.02
CA ALA A 9 -12.47 16.24 5.35
C ALA A 9 -13.68 15.90 6.21
N VAL A 10 -13.68 14.71 6.82
CA VAL A 10 -14.71 14.25 7.74
C VAL A 10 -14.11 14.05 9.11
N ALA A 11 -14.55 14.81 10.09
CA ALA A 11 -14.12 14.61 11.48
C ALA A 11 -14.90 13.46 12.10
N SER A 12 -14.16 12.44 12.56
CA SER A 12 -14.75 11.27 13.21
C SER A 12 -14.29 11.20 14.67
N PRO A 13 -15.18 11.51 15.63
CA PRO A 13 -14.81 11.53 17.04
C PRO A 13 -14.52 10.13 17.56
N SER A 14 -13.34 9.94 18.11
CA SER A 14 -12.93 8.74 18.85
C SER A 14 -13.14 8.96 20.35
N GLN A 15 -13.42 7.89 21.09
CA GLN A 15 -13.47 7.95 22.57
C GLN A 15 -12.08 8.03 23.18
N GLU A 16 -11.09 7.43 22.50
CA GLU A 16 -9.69 7.44 22.88
C GLU A 16 -8.81 7.89 21.71
N SER A 17 -7.69 8.48 22.06
CA SER A 17 -6.64 8.85 21.10
C SER A 17 -5.71 7.68 20.84
N GLY A 18 -5.17 7.60 19.62
CA GLY A 18 -4.16 6.62 19.26
C GLY A 18 -4.68 5.48 18.39
N VAL A 19 -3.98 4.37 18.44
CA VAL A 19 -4.22 3.16 17.64
C VAL A 19 -4.04 1.95 18.52
N SER A 20 -4.82 0.91 18.32
CA SER A 20 -4.65 -0.37 19.02
C SER A 20 -3.37 -1.07 18.57
N VAL A 21 -2.67 -1.72 19.51
CA VAL A 21 -1.49 -2.54 19.27
C VAL A 21 -1.71 -3.93 19.87
N PRO A 22 -2.44 -4.81 19.17
CA PRO A 22 -2.82 -6.13 19.69
C PRO A 22 -1.65 -6.98 20.16
N GLY A 23 -0.51 -6.90 19.48
CA GLY A 23 0.71 -7.61 19.87
C GLY A 23 1.27 -7.21 21.24
N LYS A 24 0.88 -6.04 21.75
CA LYS A 24 1.21 -5.57 23.09
C LYS A 24 0.03 -5.66 24.08
N GLY A 25 -1.11 -6.18 23.63
CA GLY A 25 -2.33 -6.20 24.44
C GLY A 25 -2.97 -4.81 24.63
N GLU A 26 -2.58 -3.82 23.83
CA GLU A 26 -3.08 -2.45 23.91
C GLU A 26 -4.29 -2.27 23.00
N TRP A 27 -5.43 -1.91 23.58
CA TRP A 27 -6.67 -1.69 22.84
C TRP A 27 -7.13 -0.25 23.03
N LYS A 28 -7.61 0.37 21.95
CA LYS A 28 -8.11 1.74 21.91
C LYS A 28 -9.51 1.79 21.28
N SER A 29 -10.42 2.48 21.94
CA SER A 29 -11.75 2.74 21.41
C SER A 29 -11.72 3.93 20.44
N THR A 30 -11.26 3.65 19.23
CA THR A 30 -11.20 4.66 18.18
C THR A 30 -12.36 4.51 17.21
N ALA A 31 -12.69 5.59 16.53
CA ALA A 31 -13.81 5.67 15.61
C ALA A 31 -13.80 4.58 14.53
N VAL A 32 -12.65 4.28 13.98
CA VAL A 32 -12.48 3.28 12.91
C VAL A 32 -11.83 1.99 13.42
N SER A 33 -11.59 1.87 14.72
CA SER A 33 -10.92 0.70 15.33
C SER A 33 -9.63 0.33 14.59
N SER A 34 -8.81 1.34 14.27
CA SER A 34 -7.52 1.14 13.64
C SER A 34 -6.56 0.38 14.56
N HIS A 35 -5.80 -0.53 13.99
CA HIS A 35 -4.86 -1.35 14.73
C HIS A 35 -3.62 -1.72 13.92
N PHE A 36 -2.50 -1.84 14.60
CA PHE A 36 -1.27 -2.46 14.10
C PHE A 36 -1.36 -3.99 14.17
N ASN A 37 -0.28 -4.65 13.86
CA ASN A 37 -0.10 -6.10 13.87
C ASN A 37 -1.01 -6.87 12.91
N THR A 38 -1.49 -6.24 11.85
CA THR A 38 -2.13 -6.95 10.75
C THR A 38 -1.13 -7.91 10.13
N PHE A 39 -1.51 -9.16 9.97
CA PHE A 39 -0.61 -10.25 9.55
C PHE A 39 0.68 -10.35 10.37
N TYR A 40 0.60 -10.04 11.68
CA TYR A 40 1.72 -10.04 12.61
C TYR A 40 2.84 -9.02 12.29
N SER A 41 2.60 -8.07 11.41
CA SER A 41 3.53 -6.99 11.09
C SER A 41 3.31 -5.79 12.01
N ASP A 42 4.36 -5.37 12.72
CA ASP A 42 4.31 -4.26 13.67
C ASP A 42 3.99 -2.90 13.03
N ARG A 43 4.18 -2.77 11.73
CA ARG A 43 3.94 -1.54 10.98
C ARG A 43 2.74 -1.58 10.05
N TYR A 44 2.12 -2.76 9.87
CA TYR A 44 0.95 -2.87 9.01
C TYR A 44 -0.31 -2.43 9.76
N LEU A 45 -0.83 -1.29 9.33
CA LEU A 45 -1.92 -0.58 9.98
C LEU A 45 -3.21 -0.72 9.17
N THR A 46 -4.23 -1.34 9.74
CA THR A 46 -5.53 -1.53 9.10
C THR A 46 -6.70 -1.22 10.03
N THR A 47 -7.90 -1.39 9.52
CA THR A 47 -9.14 -1.31 10.29
C THR A 47 -9.99 -2.55 10.06
N SER A 48 -10.63 -3.02 11.11
CA SER A 48 -11.64 -4.09 11.05
C SER A 48 -13.07 -3.56 10.83
N ARG A 49 -13.26 -2.23 10.75
CA ARG A 49 -14.58 -1.58 10.74
C ARG A 49 -14.92 -0.85 9.45
N VAL A 50 -14.60 -1.44 8.30
CA VAL A 50 -14.84 -0.85 6.97
C VAL A 50 -16.31 -0.44 6.80
N LYS A 51 -17.25 -1.28 7.21
CA LYS A 51 -18.70 -0.94 7.17
C LYS A 51 -19.03 0.32 7.96
N SER A 52 -18.44 0.51 9.14
CA SER A 52 -18.68 1.71 9.97
C SER A 52 -18.15 2.96 9.29
N ILE A 53 -17.02 2.87 8.60
CA ILE A 53 -16.45 3.96 7.81
C ILE A 53 -17.43 4.37 6.71
N HIS A 54 -17.93 3.44 5.93
CA HIS A 54 -18.92 3.71 4.88
C HIS A 54 -20.22 4.30 5.44
N ASN A 55 -20.67 3.85 6.61
CA ASN A 55 -21.84 4.42 7.26
C ASN A 55 -21.63 5.90 7.65
N TRP A 56 -20.42 6.27 8.08
CA TRP A 56 -20.10 7.66 8.42
C TRP A 56 -19.97 8.55 7.19
N LEU A 57 -19.59 7.98 6.07
CA LEU A 57 -19.49 8.66 4.79
C LEU A 57 -20.82 8.67 4.01
N ALA A 58 -21.87 8.10 4.58
CA ALA A 58 -23.17 8.04 3.92
C ALA A 58 -23.67 9.46 3.55
N GLY A 59 -24.02 9.65 2.28
CA GLY A 59 -24.44 10.92 1.74
C GLY A 59 -23.30 11.85 1.27
N ILE A 60 -22.05 11.46 1.43
CA ILE A 60 -20.88 12.15 0.88
C ILE A 60 -20.47 11.40 -0.38
N PRO A 61 -20.42 12.04 -1.57
CA PRO A 61 -19.86 11.39 -2.75
C PRO A 61 -18.35 11.25 -2.61
N TYR A 62 -17.83 10.04 -2.71
CA TYR A 62 -16.39 9.75 -2.67
C TYR A 62 -16.06 8.56 -3.56
N GLU A 63 -14.85 8.55 -4.08
CA GLU A 63 -14.28 7.46 -4.87
C GLU A 63 -13.18 6.74 -4.09
N HIS A 64 -12.54 7.48 -3.16
CA HIS A 64 -11.45 6.93 -2.36
C HIS A 64 -11.48 7.49 -0.92
N ILE A 65 -10.97 6.70 0.01
CA ILE A 65 -10.96 7.03 1.44
C ILE A 65 -9.51 7.05 1.94
N ILE A 66 -9.12 8.16 2.58
CA ILE A 66 -7.85 8.25 3.30
C ILE A 66 -8.14 8.43 4.78
N ILE A 67 -7.65 7.53 5.61
CA ILE A 67 -7.83 7.53 7.05
C ILE A 67 -6.53 7.98 7.71
N LEU A 68 -6.60 9.04 8.49
CA LEU A 68 -5.47 9.56 9.26
C LEU A 68 -5.58 9.12 10.71
N ALA A 69 -4.73 8.20 11.13
CA ALA A 69 -4.68 7.72 12.50
C ALA A 69 -3.85 8.66 13.39
N ASN A 70 -4.40 9.05 14.54
CA ASN A 70 -3.75 9.97 15.48
C ASN A 70 -2.67 9.24 16.30
N THR A 71 -1.53 8.97 15.67
CA THR A 71 -0.36 8.34 16.29
C THR A 71 0.91 8.82 15.60
N ASP A 72 2.02 8.78 16.34
CA ASP A 72 3.38 9.04 15.86
C ASP A 72 4.16 7.74 15.54
N THR A 73 3.56 6.60 15.80
CA THR A 73 4.16 5.30 15.48
C THR A 73 4.18 5.07 13.97
N TYR A 74 5.33 4.69 13.42
CA TYR A 74 5.46 4.41 11.99
C TYR A 74 4.55 3.28 11.53
N GLY A 75 3.83 3.51 10.43
CA GLY A 75 3.04 2.48 9.77
C GLY A 75 1.98 3.01 8.84
N GLY A 76 1.49 2.12 8.01
CA GLY A 76 0.44 2.37 7.03
C GLY A 76 -0.20 1.07 6.55
N GLY A 77 -1.17 1.21 5.67
CA GLY A 77 -1.84 0.12 4.99
C GLY A 77 -2.73 0.63 3.86
N GLY A 78 -2.44 0.21 2.65
CA GLY A 78 -3.22 0.51 1.46
C GLY A 78 -4.01 -0.72 1.02
N ILE A 79 -5.33 -0.66 1.11
CA ILE A 79 -6.20 -1.76 0.69
C ILE A 79 -6.85 -1.42 -0.64
N TYR A 80 -6.47 -2.15 -1.67
CA TYR A 80 -6.92 -1.88 -3.03
C TYR A 80 -8.44 -1.72 -3.14
N ASN A 81 -8.84 -0.67 -3.84
CA ASN A 81 -10.25 -0.31 -4.05
C ASN A 81 -11.07 -0.17 -2.76
N SER A 82 -10.41 0.14 -1.62
CA SER A 82 -11.06 0.29 -0.34
C SER A 82 -10.62 1.55 0.40
N TYR A 83 -9.41 1.56 0.94
CA TYR A 83 -8.92 2.73 1.69
C TYR A 83 -7.39 2.77 1.78
N THR A 84 -6.88 3.96 2.00
CA THR A 84 -5.53 4.22 2.55
C THR A 84 -5.65 4.49 4.04
N LEU A 85 -4.85 3.88 4.90
CA LEU A 85 -4.75 4.20 6.30
C LEU A 85 -3.29 4.48 6.65
N THR A 86 -3.02 5.61 7.31
CA THR A 86 -1.65 6.03 7.64
C THR A 86 -1.61 6.77 8.96
N THR A 87 -0.42 6.85 9.56
CA THR A 87 -0.18 7.59 10.79
C THR A 87 -0.04 9.08 10.49
N ALA A 88 -0.66 9.95 11.30
CA ALA A 88 -0.72 11.39 11.02
C ALA A 88 0.50 12.19 11.53
N HIS A 89 1.22 11.68 12.54
CA HIS A 89 2.24 12.45 13.25
C HIS A 89 3.67 11.92 13.11
N HIS A 90 3.86 10.82 12.40
CA HIS A 90 5.21 10.33 12.13
C HIS A 90 5.94 11.24 11.13
N PRO A 91 7.25 11.48 11.28
CA PRO A 91 8.02 12.29 10.32
C PRO A 91 7.93 11.83 8.87
N MET A 92 7.78 10.52 8.65
CA MET A 92 7.61 9.91 7.32
C MET A 92 6.15 9.90 6.83
N PHE A 93 5.26 10.65 7.43
CA PHE A 93 3.83 10.69 7.05
C PHE A 93 3.63 10.91 5.53
N LYS A 94 4.32 11.90 4.97
CA LYS A 94 4.10 12.27 3.55
C LYS A 94 4.47 11.17 2.57
N PRO A 95 5.67 10.56 2.62
CA PRO A 95 5.98 9.43 1.75
C PRO A 95 5.08 8.22 2.04
N VAL A 96 4.79 7.91 3.30
CA VAL A 96 3.92 6.76 3.63
C VAL A 96 2.51 6.92 3.06
N VAL A 97 1.88 8.10 3.17
CA VAL A 97 0.54 8.28 2.60
C VAL A 97 0.52 8.14 1.08
N VAL A 98 1.58 8.58 0.40
CA VAL A 98 1.69 8.42 -1.07
C VAL A 98 1.88 6.95 -1.43
N HIS A 99 2.74 6.23 -0.71
CA HIS A 99 2.98 4.80 -0.87
C HIS A 99 1.68 4.00 -0.72
N GLU A 100 1.01 4.13 0.41
CA GLU A 100 -0.24 3.41 0.68
C GLU A 100 -1.38 3.81 -0.29
N PHE A 101 -1.37 5.05 -0.77
CA PHE A 101 -2.30 5.49 -1.81
C PHE A 101 -1.99 4.83 -3.16
N GLY A 102 -0.73 4.56 -3.46
CA GLY A 102 -0.32 3.78 -4.63
C GLY A 102 -0.95 2.39 -4.63
N HIS A 103 -0.93 1.70 -3.50
CA HIS A 103 -1.59 0.41 -3.36
C HIS A 103 -3.11 0.52 -3.47
N SER A 104 -3.71 1.38 -2.67
CA SER A 104 -5.16 1.42 -2.50
C SER A 104 -5.91 2.01 -3.69
N PHE A 105 -5.34 3.00 -4.36
CA PHE A 105 -5.93 3.67 -5.54
C PHE A 105 -5.41 3.09 -6.85
N GLY A 106 -4.09 2.91 -6.96
CA GLY A 106 -3.44 2.46 -8.19
C GLY A 106 -3.36 0.95 -8.35
N GLY A 107 -3.61 0.17 -7.31
CA GLY A 107 -3.41 -1.27 -7.34
C GLY A 107 -1.95 -1.67 -7.59
N LEU A 108 -1.01 -0.87 -7.06
CA LEU A 108 0.41 -1.13 -7.23
C LEU A 108 0.89 -2.14 -6.19
N ALA A 109 1.80 -3.02 -6.58
CA ALA A 109 2.53 -3.90 -5.68
C ALA A 109 3.75 -3.19 -5.09
N ASP A 110 4.22 -3.68 -3.95
CA ASP A 110 5.55 -3.34 -3.43
C ASP A 110 6.64 -3.87 -4.37
N GLU A 111 7.57 -3.01 -4.74
CA GLU A 111 8.73 -3.37 -5.57
C GLU A 111 10.00 -3.63 -4.76
N TYR A 112 9.91 -3.53 -3.44
CA TYR A 112 11.01 -3.91 -2.56
C TYR A 112 10.87 -5.37 -2.09
N ALA A 113 12.00 -6.02 -1.83
CA ALA A 113 12.02 -7.33 -1.20
C ALA A 113 12.95 -7.33 0.00
N TYR A 114 12.58 -8.13 0.98
CA TYR A 114 13.43 -8.41 2.12
C TYR A 114 14.36 -9.58 1.80
N THR A 115 15.66 -9.43 2.08
CA THR A 115 16.66 -10.49 1.90
C THR A 115 16.40 -11.75 2.73
N GLU A 116 15.59 -11.62 3.78
CA GLU A 116 15.29 -12.69 4.73
C GLU A 116 14.02 -13.50 4.37
N ALA A 117 13.29 -13.09 3.33
CA ALA A 117 12.07 -13.76 2.92
C ALA A 117 12.13 -14.12 1.41
N PRO A 118 12.87 -15.15 1.03
CA PRO A 118 13.13 -15.49 -0.38
C PRO A 118 11.98 -16.23 -1.06
N SER A 119 10.76 -16.18 -0.55
CA SER A 119 9.62 -16.79 -1.23
C SER A 119 9.12 -15.90 -2.35
N PRO A 120 8.97 -16.40 -3.57
CA PRO A 120 8.28 -15.66 -4.62
C PRO A 120 6.86 -15.37 -4.15
N GLN A 121 6.49 -14.09 -4.10
CA GLN A 121 5.15 -13.67 -3.68
C GLN A 121 4.08 -14.08 -4.71
N TYR A 122 4.51 -14.37 -5.93
CA TYR A 122 3.63 -14.72 -7.04
C TYR A 122 4.05 -16.05 -7.66
N PRO A 123 3.07 -16.92 -8.00
CA PRO A 123 3.34 -18.11 -8.81
C PRO A 123 3.86 -17.71 -10.19
N TYR A 124 4.90 -18.39 -10.69
CA TYR A 124 5.52 -18.08 -11.99
C TYR A 124 4.59 -18.29 -13.19
N GLU A 125 3.54 -19.08 -13.02
CA GLU A 125 2.58 -19.41 -14.09
C GLU A 125 1.39 -18.45 -14.13
N VAL A 126 1.34 -17.47 -13.24
CA VAL A 126 0.22 -16.53 -13.13
C VAL A 126 0.73 -15.11 -13.30
N GLU A 127 0.09 -14.36 -14.18
CA GLU A 127 0.35 -12.91 -14.28
C GLU A 127 -0.20 -12.22 -13.03
N PRO A 128 0.62 -11.44 -12.28
CA PRO A 128 0.12 -10.63 -11.18
C PRO A 128 -0.96 -9.65 -11.64
N TRP A 129 -1.98 -9.44 -10.84
CA TRP A 129 -3.02 -8.46 -11.15
C TRP A 129 -2.56 -7.02 -10.99
N GLU A 130 -1.53 -6.78 -10.19
CA GLU A 130 -0.95 -5.46 -9.96
C GLU A 130 -0.31 -4.92 -11.24
N GLN A 131 -0.49 -3.60 -11.46
CA GLN A 131 -0.18 -3.00 -12.74
C GLN A 131 1.30 -2.74 -12.97
N ASN A 132 2.11 -2.63 -11.92
CA ASN A 132 3.53 -2.27 -11.99
C ASN A 132 4.49 -3.47 -12.04
N ILE A 133 3.99 -4.69 -11.88
CA ILE A 133 4.80 -5.90 -11.93
C ILE A 133 4.27 -6.91 -12.95
N THR A 134 5.13 -7.81 -13.43
CA THR A 134 4.77 -8.87 -14.36
C THR A 134 5.61 -10.12 -14.16
N SER A 135 5.01 -11.28 -14.29
CA SER A 135 5.68 -12.57 -14.40
C SER A 135 6.07 -12.92 -15.85
N LEU A 136 5.79 -12.05 -16.81
CA LEU A 136 5.94 -12.21 -18.24
C LEU A 136 4.95 -13.21 -18.88
N VAL A 137 3.98 -13.71 -18.14
CA VAL A 137 2.97 -14.65 -18.64
C VAL A 137 1.98 -13.94 -19.57
N ASP A 138 1.51 -12.77 -19.17
CA ASP A 138 0.63 -11.92 -19.97
C ASP A 138 1.09 -10.45 -19.95
N PHE A 139 2.38 -10.26 -20.17
CA PHE A 139 2.97 -8.92 -20.15
C PHE A 139 2.43 -8.01 -21.26
N GLU A 140 1.92 -8.57 -22.35
CA GLU A 140 1.32 -7.78 -23.45
C GLU A 140 0.04 -7.05 -23.05
N SER A 141 -0.66 -7.54 -22.03
CA SER A 141 -1.85 -6.88 -21.48
C SER A 141 -1.54 -5.66 -20.62
N LYS A 142 -0.28 -5.41 -20.28
CA LYS A 142 0.18 -4.32 -19.41
C LYS A 142 0.89 -3.23 -20.20
N TRP A 143 2.15 -2.99 -19.96
CA TRP A 143 2.94 -1.87 -20.48
C TRP A 143 4.10 -2.31 -21.39
N LYS A 144 4.04 -3.51 -21.96
CA LYS A 144 5.10 -4.06 -22.84
C LYS A 144 5.38 -3.16 -24.04
N ASP A 145 4.35 -2.60 -24.65
CA ASP A 145 4.45 -1.70 -25.81
C ASP A 145 5.06 -0.32 -25.47
N MET A 146 5.11 0.02 -24.18
CA MET A 146 5.72 1.27 -23.69
C MET A 146 7.22 1.15 -23.43
N ILE A 147 7.78 -0.08 -23.46
CA ILE A 147 9.19 -0.32 -23.20
C ILE A 147 10.04 0.02 -24.42
N PRO A 148 11.11 0.80 -24.28
CA PRO A 148 12.08 1.02 -25.35
C PRO A 148 12.65 -0.30 -25.88
N ALA A 149 12.80 -0.42 -27.20
CA ALA A 149 13.21 -1.65 -27.88
C ALA A 149 14.56 -2.25 -27.40
N HIS A 150 15.41 -1.44 -26.76
CA HIS A 150 16.71 -1.87 -26.23
C HIS A 150 16.69 -2.26 -24.74
N THR A 151 15.54 -2.20 -24.09
CA THR A 151 15.41 -2.58 -22.67
C THR A 151 15.49 -4.09 -22.53
N PRO A 152 16.42 -4.63 -21.74
CA PRO A 152 16.49 -6.07 -21.48
C PRO A 152 15.23 -6.57 -20.72
N ILE A 153 14.71 -7.71 -21.13
CA ILE A 153 13.55 -8.34 -20.50
C ILE A 153 13.89 -9.78 -20.11
N PRO A 154 13.86 -10.17 -18.83
CA PRO A 154 13.66 -9.31 -17.65
C PRO A 154 14.79 -8.29 -17.48
N THR A 155 14.49 -7.19 -16.81
CA THR A 155 15.49 -6.15 -16.52
C THR A 155 16.52 -6.68 -15.54
N PRO A 156 17.84 -6.59 -15.84
CA PRO A 156 18.87 -7.07 -14.94
C PRO A 156 18.83 -6.34 -13.61
N VAL A 157 18.88 -7.08 -12.52
CA VAL A 157 19.00 -6.49 -11.18
C VAL A 157 20.41 -5.94 -11.03
N ALA A 158 20.55 -4.74 -10.45
CA ALA A 158 21.84 -4.17 -10.12
C ALA A 158 22.64 -5.15 -9.21
N THR A 159 23.89 -5.36 -9.52
CA THR A 159 24.79 -6.41 -8.99
C THR A 159 25.00 -6.46 -7.48
N GLN A 160 24.34 -5.59 -6.72
CA GLN A 160 24.45 -5.52 -5.25
C GLN A 160 23.21 -6.04 -4.50
N LYS A 161 22.20 -6.56 -5.21
CA LYS A 161 21.03 -7.17 -4.57
C LYS A 161 21.00 -8.67 -4.85
N PRO A 162 20.61 -9.49 -3.87
CA PRO A 162 20.63 -10.94 -4.03
C PRO A 162 19.67 -11.43 -5.11
N ASP A 163 19.95 -12.62 -5.64
CA ASP A 163 19.31 -13.32 -6.77
C ASP A 163 17.80 -13.55 -6.71
N ILE A 164 17.10 -12.99 -5.75
CA ILE A 164 15.65 -13.17 -5.52
C ILE A 164 14.83 -12.64 -6.71
N TYR A 165 15.39 -11.68 -7.44
CA TYR A 165 14.73 -11.03 -8.58
C TYR A 165 15.11 -11.60 -9.94
N ASN A 166 16.05 -12.54 -10.00
CA ASN A 166 16.56 -13.05 -11.28
C ASN A 166 15.55 -13.91 -12.05
N ASN A 167 14.40 -14.14 -11.49
CA ASN A 167 13.54 -15.19 -12.03
C ASN A 167 12.16 -14.75 -12.50
N CYS A 168 11.79 -13.50 -12.66
CA CYS A 168 10.49 -13.27 -13.29
C CYS A 168 9.88 -11.88 -13.22
N LEU A 169 10.36 -10.96 -12.42
CA LEU A 169 9.67 -9.66 -12.29
C LEU A 169 10.42 -8.56 -13.03
N LEU A 170 9.71 -7.86 -13.88
CA LEU A 170 10.18 -6.66 -14.54
C LEU A 170 9.73 -5.46 -13.71
N TYR A 171 10.68 -4.71 -13.18
CA TYR A 171 10.37 -3.52 -12.41
C TYR A 171 10.33 -2.28 -13.31
N THR A 172 9.27 -1.52 -13.18
CA THR A 172 9.26 -0.09 -13.53
C THR A 172 9.51 0.71 -12.28
N SER A 173 9.90 1.98 -12.41
CA SER A 173 10.10 2.86 -11.25
C SER A 173 8.87 2.84 -10.34
N ASP A 174 9.05 2.48 -9.09
CA ASP A 174 7.98 2.40 -8.10
C ASP A 174 7.54 3.81 -7.70
N ALA A 175 6.34 4.18 -8.11
CA ALA A 175 5.72 5.41 -7.65
C ALA A 175 5.37 5.38 -6.15
N ALA A 176 5.33 4.20 -5.54
CA ALA A 176 5.04 4.03 -4.12
C ALA A 176 6.31 4.07 -3.26
N ASP A 177 7.48 3.69 -3.81
CA ASP A 177 8.75 3.63 -3.05
C ASP A 177 9.70 4.82 -3.28
N ASP A 178 9.27 5.87 -3.98
CA ASP A 178 10.07 7.08 -4.15
C ASP A 178 10.35 7.73 -2.78
N LYS A 179 11.59 7.54 -2.32
CA LYS A 179 12.13 8.08 -1.08
C LYS A 179 12.38 9.57 -1.17
#